data_c0e867d45acee261e358ecbb928b05a3
#
_entry.id   c0e867d45acee261e358ecbb928b05a3
#
_cell.length_a   1.000
_cell.length_b   1.000
_cell.length_c   1.000
_cell.angle_alpha   90.00
_cell.angle_beta   90.00
_cell.angle_gamma   90.00
#
_symmetry.space_group_name_H-M   'P 1'
#
loop_
_entity.id
_entity.type
_entity.pdbx_description
1 polymer ?
#
loop_
_entity_poly.entity_id
_entity_poly.type
_entity_poly.pdbx_seq_one_letter_code
_entity_poly.pdbx_strand_id
1 'polypeptide(L)'
;MVAVLQKYFYWPNLQQDVRKYIKFYIACAIAKPTIKKQGLYTSLPTTSRPWESISMDYMLGVPSTKHVNDCVFVVFGKFSKMAIMVFCKKNITSKATAKLFFEWVWVHFGIP
;
A
#
# COMPACT_ATOMS: atom_id res chain seq x y z
N MET A 1 15.95 -8.12 -28.88
CA MET A 1 17.08 -8.94 -29.37
C MET A 1 16.78 -9.58 -30.75
N VAL A 2 15.67 -10.33 -30.94
CA VAL A 2 15.34 -10.92 -32.26
C VAL A 2 15.34 -9.88 -33.39
N ALA A 3 14.67 -8.74 -33.24
CA ALA A 3 14.59 -7.70 -34.26
C ALA A 3 15.95 -7.09 -34.63
N VAL A 4 16.88 -7.01 -33.68
CA VAL A 4 18.24 -6.50 -33.94
C VAL A 4 19.06 -7.52 -34.74
N LEU A 5 18.93 -8.80 -34.37
CA LEU A 5 19.63 -9.87 -35.08
C LEU A 5 19.11 -10.06 -36.50
N GLN A 6 17.78 -9.97 -36.71
CA GLN A 6 17.18 -10.05 -38.02
C GLN A 6 17.64 -8.95 -39.00
N LYS A 7 18.09 -7.82 -38.48
CA LYS A 7 18.61 -6.74 -39.30
C LYS A 7 19.96 -7.09 -39.98
N TYR A 8 20.75 -7.95 -39.34
CA TYR A 8 22.11 -8.24 -39.78
C TYR A 8 22.34 -9.70 -40.18
N PHE A 9 21.51 -10.60 -39.68
CA PHE A 9 21.68 -12.06 -39.85
C PHE A 9 20.37 -12.74 -40.20
N TYR A 10 20.45 -13.80 -40.98
CA TYR A 10 19.32 -14.66 -41.32
C TYR A 10 19.74 -16.13 -41.28
N TRP A 11 18.94 -16.95 -40.57
CA TRP A 11 18.94 -18.42 -40.63
C TRP A 11 17.53 -18.95 -40.28
N PRO A 12 17.15 -20.19 -40.78
CA PRO A 12 15.78 -20.68 -40.75
C PRO A 12 15.13 -20.71 -39.35
N ASN A 13 15.89 -21.00 -38.31
CA ASN A 13 15.36 -21.13 -36.93
C ASN A 13 15.78 -20.00 -35.99
N LEU A 14 16.17 -18.84 -36.50
CA LEU A 14 16.68 -17.69 -35.74
C LEU A 14 15.81 -17.35 -34.51
N GLN A 15 14.49 -17.28 -34.65
CA GLN A 15 13.61 -16.92 -33.55
C GLN A 15 13.61 -17.94 -32.43
N GLN A 16 13.62 -19.23 -32.78
CA GLN A 16 13.60 -20.33 -31.78
C GLN A 16 14.94 -20.39 -31.03
N ASP A 17 16.04 -20.26 -31.76
CA ASP A 17 17.38 -20.33 -31.19
C ASP A 17 17.67 -19.15 -30.27
N VAL A 18 17.26 -17.94 -30.66
CA VAL A 18 17.37 -16.75 -29.81
C VAL A 18 16.51 -16.87 -28.56
N ARG A 19 15.28 -17.41 -28.67
CA ARG A 19 14.42 -17.66 -27.50
C ARG A 19 15.03 -18.68 -26.53
N LYS A 20 15.60 -19.77 -27.09
CA LYS A 20 16.32 -20.77 -26.28
C LYS A 20 17.51 -20.12 -25.55
N TYR A 21 18.35 -19.40 -26.26
CA TYR A 21 19.53 -18.73 -25.71
C TYR A 21 19.14 -17.77 -24.56
N ILE A 22 18.14 -16.90 -24.77
CA ILE A 22 17.67 -15.96 -23.74
C ILE A 22 17.11 -16.70 -22.51
N LYS A 23 16.43 -17.84 -22.71
CA LYS A 23 15.87 -18.63 -21.61
C LYS A 23 16.95 -19.17 -20.67
N PHE A 24 18.09 -19.58 -21.21
CA PHE A 24 19.21 -20.12 -20.44
C PHE A 24 20.23 -19.07 -20.01
N TYR A 25 20.12 -17.84 -20.50
CA TYR A 25 21.06 -16.79 -20.13
C TYR A 25 20.80 -16.31 -18.70
N ILE A 26 21.75 -16.54 -17.80
CA ILE A 26 21.62 -16.35 -16.35
C ILE A 26 21.16 -14.93 -15.99
N ALA A 27 21.76 -13.90 -16.59
CA ALA A 27 21.38 -12.51 -16.33
C ALA A 27 19.91 -12.22 -16.70
N CYS A 28 19.41 -12.81 -17.81
CA CYS A 28 18.00 -12.66 -18.20
C CYS A 28 17.06 -13.46 -17.28
N ALA A 29 17.51 -14.62 -16.78
CA ALA A 29 16.72 -15.44 -15.85
C ALA A 29 16.56 -14.75 -14.49
N ILE A 30 17.59 -14.09 -13.99
CA ILE A 30 17.56 -13.30 -12.75
C ILE A 30 16.73 -12.02 -12.90
N ALA A 31 16.87 -11.33 -14.04
CA ALA A 31 16.18 -10.07 -14.30
C ALA A 31 14.69 -10.21 -14.63
N LYS A 32 14.23 -11.41 -15.01
CA LYS A 32 12.80 -11.65 -15.25
C LYS A 32 12.05 -11.71 -13.93
N PRO A 33 11.14 -10.76 -13.67
CA PRO A 33 10.26 -10.86 -12.51
C PRO A 33 9.45 -12.16 -12.63
N THR A 34 9.50 -12.98 -11.60
CA THR A 34 8.60 -14.13 -11.48
C THR A 34 7.17 -13.59 -11.37
N ILE A 35 6.40 -13.70 -12.45
CA ILE A 35 4.97 -13.40 -12.42
C ILE A 35 4.34 -14.45 -11.51
N LYS A 36 4.17 -14.08 -10.24
CA LYS A 36 3.35 -14.88 -9.32
C LYS A 36 1.94 -14.86 -9.90
N LYS A 37 1.35 -16.04 -10.12
CA LYS A 37 -0.07 -16.13 -10.44
C LYS A 37 -0.81 -15.40 -9.34
N GLN A 38 -1.44 -14.28 -9.69
CA GLN A 38 -2.33 -13.59 -8.76
C GLN A 38 -3.47 -14.55 -8.44
N GLY A 39 -3.74 -14.74 -7.15
CA GLY A 39 -4.91 -15.52 -6.73
C GLY A 39 -6.20 -14.89 -7.25
N LEU A 40 -7.30 -15.60 -7.14
CA LEU A 40 -8.62 -15.06 -7.47
C LEU A 40 -8.86 -13.78 -6.65
N TYR A 41 -9.18 -12.70 -7.34
CA TYR A 41 -9.53 -11.45 -6.68
C TYR A 41 -10.88 -11.64 -5.97
N THR A 42 -10.86 -11.51 -4.65
CA THR A 42 -12.08 -11.44 -3.84
C THR A 42 -12.22 -10.00 -3.35
N SER A 43 -13.28 -9.33 -3.77
CA SER A 43 -13.57 -7.98 -3.29
C SER A 43 -13.87 -8.01 -1.79
N LEU A 44 -13.27 -7.08 -1.05
CA LEU A 44 -13.62 -6.89 0.35
C LEU A 44 -15.05 -6.34 0.45
N PRO A 45 -15.82 -6.78 1.46
CA PRO A 45 -17.16 -6.23 1.69
C PRO A 45 -17.05 -4.72 1.92
N THR A 46 -17.87 -3.97 1.21
CA THR A 46 -17.97 -2.52 1.37
C THR A 46 -19.00 -2.18 2.44
N THR A 47 -18.69 -1.17 3.25
CA THR A 47 -19.63 -0.64 4.25
C THR A 47 -20.82 0.03 3.58
N SER A 48 -22.01 -0.23 4.09
CA SER A 48 -23.28 0.29 3.53
C SER A 48 -23.75 1.58 4.21
N ARG A 49 -23.25 1.87 5.40
CA ARG A 49 -23.69 3.00 6.23
C ARG A 49 -22.50 3.85 6.69
N PRO A 50 -22.71 5.17 6.87
CA PRO A 50 -21.75 6.02 7.55
C PRO A 50 -21.46 5.48 8.95
N TRP A 51 -20.18 5.55 9.36
CA TRP A 51 -19.74 5.17 10.71
C TRP A 51 -19.81 3.68 11.07
N GLU A 52 -20.24 2.81 10.17
CA GLU A 52 -20.29 1.35 10.37
C GLU A 52 -18.88 0.71 10.52
N SER A 53 -17.90 1.27 9.84
CA SER A 53 -16.52 0.81 9.91
C SER A 53 -15.56 1.97 9.79
N ILE A 54 -14.59 1.99 10.70
CA ILE A 54 -13.52 2.98 10.74
C ILE A 54 -12.16 2.31 10.62
N SER A 55 -11.17 3.06 10.18
CA SER A 55 -9.76 2.69 10.24
C SER A 55 -9.02 3.72 11.08
N MET A 56 -8.03 3.28 11.84
CA MET A 56 -7.19 4.14 12.66
C MET A 56 -5.73 3.90 12.29
N ASP A 57 -4.95 4.97 12.21
CA ASP A 57 -3.54 4.90 11.87
C ASP A 57 -2.77 6.08 12.48
N TYR A 58 -1.44 5.98 12.46
CA TYR A 58 -0.53 7.03 12.91
C TYR A 58 0.35 7.52 11.78
N MET A 59 0.30 8.82 11.53
CA MET A 59 1.21 9.48 10.59
C MET A 59 2.42 10.00 11.33
N LEU A 60 3.57 9.39 11.08
CA LEU A 60 4.86 9.75 11.65
C LEU A 60 5.63 10.69 10.70
N GLY A 61 6.66 11.38 11.26
CA GLY A 61 7.52 12.25 10.45
C GLY A 61 6.96 13.64 10.20
N VAL A 62 5.95 14.04 10.96
CA VAL A 62 5.47 15.43 10.96
C VAL A 62 6.50 16.30 11.69
N PRO A 63 6.83 17.50 11.17
CA PRO A 63 7.71 18.42 11.88
C PRO A 63 7.19 18.70 13.29
N SER A 64 8.08 18.62 14.27
CA SER A 64 7.72 18.85 15.68
C SER A 64 7.14 20.25 15.86
N THR A 65 5.97 20.31 16.45
CA THR A 65 5.31 21.58 16.78
C THR A 65 5.87 22.18 18.09
N LYS A 66 5.53 23.45 18.37
CA LYS A 66 5.89 24.10 19.64
C LYS A 66 5.44 23.32 20.89
N HIS A 67 4.42 22.47 20.76
CA HIS A 67 3.89 21.61 21.82
C HIS A 67 4.50 20.20 21.84
N VAL A 68 5.62 19.99 21.11
CA VAL A 68 6.34 18.71 21.06
C VAL A 68 5.48 17.56 20.51
N ASN A 69 4.53 17.88 19.63
CA ASN A 69 3.77 16.88 18.88
C ASN A 69 4.51 16.60 17.58
N ASP A 70 4.83 15.33 17.33
CA ASP A 70 5.61 14.83 16.21
C ASP A 70 4.88 13.68 15.45
N CYS A 71 3.62 13.47 15.82
CA CYS A 71 2.77 12.43 15.27
C CYS A 71 1.33 12.92 15.13
N VAL A 72 0.62 12.39 14.15
CA VAL A 72 -0.82 12.62 13.96
C VAL A 72 -1.56 11.29 14.03
N PHE A 73 -2.49 11.17 14.96
CA PHE A 73 -3.44 10.08 15.02
C PHE A 73 -4.58 10.38 14.06
N VAL A 74 -4.83 9.48 13.13
CA VAL A 74 -5.85 9.64 12.09
C VAL A 74 -6.91 8.59 12.26
N VAL A 75 -8.17 9.01 12.32
CA VAL A 75 -9.35 8.13 12.28
C VAL A 75 -10.10 8.38 11.00
N PHE A 76 -10.38 7.34 10.26
CA PHE A 76 -10.91 7.43 8.91
C PHE A 76 -12.16 6.58 8.74
N GLY A 77 -13.27 7.20 8.37
CA GLY A 77 -14.53 6.53 8.05
C GLY A 77 -14.49 5.87 6.68
N LYS A 78 -14.66 4.55 6.60
CA LYS A 78 -14.56 3.83 5.33
C LYS A 78 -15.65 4.19 4.32
N PHE A 79 -16.85 4.50 4.79
CA PHE A 79 -17.97 4.89 3.92
C PHE A 79 -17.87 6.34 3.45
N SER A 80 -17.88 7.28 4.40
CA SER A 80 -17.91 8.72 4.11
C SER A 80 -16.60 9.31 3.62
N LYS A 81 -15.48 8.55 3.78
CA LYS A 81 -14.11 9.02 3.53
C LYS A 81 -13.69 10.21 4.40
N MET A 82 -14.45 10.52 5.44
CA MET A 82 -14.14 11.56 6.39
C MET A 82 -12.97 11.16 7.27
N ALA A 83 -12.01 12.05 7.44
CA ALA A 83 -10.85 11.86 8.30
C ALA A 83 -10.87 12.83 9.46
N ILE A 84 -10.59 12.33 10.65
CA ILE A 84 -10.39 13.11 11.89
C ILE A 84 -8.92 12.99 12.25
N MET A 85 -8.25 14.11 12.43
CA MET A 85 -6.82 14.18 12.70
C MET A 85 -6.58 14.81 14.07
N VAL A 86 -5.85 14.10 14.92
CA VAL A 86 -5.51 14.56 16.27
C VAL A 86 -4.00 14.52 16.46
N PHE A 87 -3.40 15.65 16.85
CA PHE A 87 -1.97 15.71 17.11
C PHE A 87 -1.62 14.96 18.39
N CYS A 88 -0.56 14.18 18.35
CA CYS A 88 -0.08 13.40 19.48
C CYS A 88 1.45 13.28 19.49
N LYS A 89 1.97 12.63 20.50
CA LYS A 89 3.41 12.31 20.61
C LYS A 89 3.65 10.91 20.03
N LYS A 90 4.78 10.70 19.39
CA LYS A 90 5.21 9.40 18.85
C LYS A 90 5.19 8.28 19.91
N ASN A 91 5.52 8.60 21.15
CA ASN A 91 5.57 7.64 22.27
C ASN A 91 4.22 7.52 23.00
N ILE A 92 3.10 7.69 22.28
CA ILE A 92 1.78 7.56 22.89
C ILE A 92 1.51 6.12 23.30
N THR A 93 0.95 5.92 24.50
CA THR A 93 0.55 4.61 24.98
C THR A 93 -0.86 4.23 24.50
N SER A 94 -1.17 2.94 24.44
CA SER A 94 -2.51 2.46 24.06
C SER A 94 -3.64 3.07 24.90
N LYS A 95 -3.40 3.27 26.20
CA LYS A 95 -4.33 3.94 27.10
C LYS A 95 -4.57 5.41 26.72
N ALA A 96 -3.51 6.14 26.36
CA ALA A 96 -3.62 7.52 25.93
C ALA A 96 -4.28 7.64 24.55
N THR A 97 -4.03 6.68 23.64
CA THR A 97 -4.74 6.57 22.36
C THR A 97 -6.25 6.36 22.55
N ALA A 98 -6.63 5.46 23.45
CA ALA A 98 -8.04 5.23 23.76
C ALA A 98 -8.72 6.50 24.32
N LYS A 99 -8.00 7.27 25.15
CA LYS A 99 -8.47 8.55 25.67
C LYS A 99 -8.66 9.57 24.54
N LEU A 100 -7.69 9.72 23.63
CA LEU A 100 -7.81 10.61 22.48
C LEU A 100 -8.98 10.22 21.58
N PHE A 101 -9.14 8.93 21.31
CA PHE A 101 -10.27 8.42 20.53
C PHE A 101 -11.59 8.76 21.18
N PHE A 102 -11.71 8.56 22.49
CA PHE A 102 -12.92 8.90 23.24
C PHE A 102 -13.24 10.39 23.17
N GLU A 103 -12.28 11.24 23.47
CA GLU A 103 -12.47 12.72 23.56
C GLU A 103 -12.78 13.36 22.21
N TRP A 104 -12.10 12.93 21.13
CA TRP A 104 -12.17 13.56 19.82
C TRP A 104 -13.09 12.87 18.81
N VAL A 105 -13.37 11.60 19.03
CA VAL A 105 -14.12 10.81 18.07
C VAL A 105 -15.45 10.35 18.66
N TRP A 106 -15.40 9.58 19.73
CA TRP A 106 -16.59 8.98 20.31
C TRP A 106 -17.61 10.01 20.80
N VAL A 107 -17.16 11.05 21.52
CA VAL A 107 -18.06 12.11 22.05
C VAL A 107 -18.80 12.83 20.92
N HIS A 108 -18.20 12.97 19.75
CA HIS A 108 -18.79 13.71 18.63
C HIS A 108 -19.56 12.84 17.63
N PHE A 109 -19.19 11.58 17.46
CA PHE A 109 -19.73 10.71 16.40
C PHE A 109 -20.39 9.43 16.93
N GLY A 110 -20.29 9.15 18.22
CA GLY A 110 -20.81 7.92 18.82
C GLY A 110 -19.91 6.70 18.60
N ILE A 111 -20.43 5.53 18.92
CA ILE A 111 -19.76 4.23 18.73
C ILE A 111 -19.90 3.81 17.26
N PRO A 112 -18.81 3.39 16.59
CA PRO A 112 -18.86 2.83 15.25
C PRO A 112 -19.52 1.45 15.23
#